data_ac6428590e6524c1df285705f4fe5dc4
#
_entry.id   ac6428590e6524c1df285705f4fe5dc4
#
_cell.length_a   1.000
_cell.length_b   1.000
_cell.length_c   1.000
_cell.angle_alpha   90.00
_cell.angle_beta   90.00
_cell.angle_gamma   90.00
#
_symmetry.space_group_name_H-M   'P 1'
#
loop_
_entity.id
_entity.type
_entity.pdbx_description
1 polymer ?
#
loop_
_entity_poly.entity_id
_entity_poly.type
_entity_poly.pdbx_seq_one_letter_code
_entity_poly.pdbx_strand_id
1 'polypeptide(L)'
;NKFMSEDSVITEVGSTKRNLIKFTKNKNLILSHPIAGSEVSGPNFGSKDLFNNKWCILINKGKKSKINTVKKFWKNLGSKVILMNAKEHDKIFAITSHLPHLIAYNLIKTAQDYQKVEKKNIIKFSAGGLRDFSRTAASNEIMWRDIFFSNKDNMINSINKFIKNLNLIKKKIKANKDKE
;
A
#
# COMPACT_ATOMS: atom_id res chain seq x y z
N ASN A 1 3.43 -6.08 29.29
CA ASN A 1 3.18 -4.66 29.52
C ASN A 1 2.51 -4.49 30.90
N LYS A 2 3.13 -3.72 31.81
CA LYS A 2 2.67 -3.55 33.22
C LYS A 2 1.23 -3.00 33.35
N PHE A 3 0.70 -2.38 32.29
CA PHE A 3 -0.59 -1.66 32.30
C PHE A 3 -1.70 -2.39 31.53
N MET A 4 -1.45 -3.59 31.06
CA MET A 4 -2.45 -4.33 30.28
C MET A 4 -2.92 -5.57 31.04
N SER A 5 -4.23 -5.77 31.09
CA SER A 5 -4.79 -7.04 31.57
C SER A 5 -4.45 -8.18 30.59
N GLU A 6 -4.49 -9.41 31.06
CA GLU A 6 -4.29 -10.60 30.22
C GLU A 6 -5.32 -10.70 29.09
N ASP A 7 -6.51 -10.16 29.32
CA ASP A 7 -7.59 -10.16 28.36
C ASP A 7 -7.51 -9.06 27.32
N SER A 8 -6.64 -8.08 27.51
CA SER A 8 -6.45 -7.00 26.55
C SER A 8 -5.97 -7.52 25.19
N VAL A 9 -6.38 -6.84 24.13
CA VAL A 9 -5.90 -7.08 22.76
C VAL A 9 -5.32 -5.78 22.22
N ILE A 10 -4.15 -5.87 21.61
CA ILE A 10 -3.55 -4.79 20.85
C ILE A 10 -3.75 -5.11 19.36
N THR A 11 -4.15 -4.14 18.58
CA THR A 11 -4.07 -4.23 17.12
C THR A 11 -3.28 -3.06 16.57
N GLU A 12 -2.46 -3.29 15.57
CA GLU A 12 -1.76 -2.27 14.79
C GLU A 12 -2.31 -2.28 13.36
N VAL A 13 -2.16 -1.20 12.62
CA VAL A 13 -2.83 -0.98 11.33
C VAL A 13 -1.87 -0.56 10.21
N GLY A 14 -0.58 -0.75 10.38
CA GLY A 14 0.44 -0.37 9.40
C GLY A 14 0.32 -1.12 8.07
N SER A 15 0.93 -0.58 7.03
CA SER A 15 0.84 -1.08 5.65
C SER A 15 1.71 -2.31 5.38
N THR A 16 2.71 -2.61 6.22
CA THR A 16 3.59 -3.79 6.09
C THR A 16 3.55 -4.65 7.34
N LYS A 17 3.74 -5.97 7.21
CA LYS A 17 3.51 -6.92 8.31
C LYS A 17 4.72 -7.73 8.72
N ARG A 18 5.56 -8.12 7.76
CA ARG A 18 6.65 -9.08 8.01
C ARG A 18 7.67 -8.57 9.03
N ASN A 19 8.01 -7.29 8.96
CA ASN A 19 8.98 -6.69 9.87
C ASN A 19 8.44 -6.58 11.30
N LEU A 20 7.15 -6.32 11.46
CA LEU A 20 6.51 -6.24 12.77
C LEU A 20 6.51 -7.62 13.48
N ILE A 21 6.30 -8.70 12.74
CA ILE A 21 6.36 -10.06 13.32
C ILE A 21 7.73 -10.38 13.88
N LYS A 22 8.82 -9.87 13.28
CA LYS A 22 10.17 -10.14 13.75
C LYS A 22 10.46 -9.53 15.13
N PHE A 23 9.86 -8.36 15.40
CA PHE A 23 10.12 -7.59 16.61
C PHE A 23 9.14 -7.83 17.75
N THR A 24 8.04 -8.57 17.53
CA THR A 24 7.07 -8.81 18.59
C THR A 24 6.99 -10.25 19.03
N LYS A 25 7.08 -10.45 20.35
CA LYS A 25 6.77 -11.70 21.05
C LYS A 25 5.41 -11.62 21.76
N ASN A 26 4.72 -10.49 21.69
CA ASN A 26 3.46 -10.26 22.40
C ASN A 26 2.33 -11.06 21.74
N LYS A 27 1.81 -12.07 22.47
CA LYS A 27 0.71 -12.94 22.02
C LYS A 27 -0.65 -12.23 21.94
N ASN A 28 -0.76 -11.05 22.56
CA ASN A 28 -1.96 -10.23 22.54
C ASN A 28 -1.98 -9.24 21.35
N LEU A 29 -0.88 -9.12 20.63
CA LEU A 29 -0.80 -8.27 19.44
C LEU A 29 -1.30 -9.02 18.21
N ILE A 30 -2.36 -8.49 17.60
CA ILE A 30 -2.93 -8.95 16.35
C ILE A 30 -2.68 -7.89 15.28
N LEU A 31 -1.91 -8.23 14.27
CA LEU A 31 -1.59 -7.33 13.19
C LEU A 31 -2.76 -7.23 12.22
N SER A 32 -3.19 -6.01 11.93
CA SER A 32 -4.29 -5.69 11.00
C SER A 32 -3.79 -4.79 9.88
N HIS A 33 -4.47 -4.81 8.75
CA HIS A 33 -4.28 -3.83 7.69
C HIS A 33 -5.64 -3.52 7.06
N PRO A 34 -6.34 -2.48 7.51
CA PRO A 34 -7.52 -2.00 6.82
C PRO A 34 -7.09 -1.34 5.51
N ILE A 35 -7.69 -1.79 4.40
CA ILE A 35 -7.42 -1.25 3.07
C ILE A 35 -8.38 -0.08 2.85
N ALA A 36 -8.14 0.95 3.61
CA ALA A 36 -8.93 2.16 3.62
C ALA A 36 -8.00 3.35 3.89
N GLY A 37 -8.29 4.47 3.28
CA GLY A 37 -7.51 5.70 3.39
C GLY A 37 -7.91 6.69 2.31
N SER A 38 -7.38 7.88 2.46
CA SER A 38 -7.51 8.97 1.50
C SER A 38 -6.15 9.65 1.32
N GLU A 39 -6.05 10.53 0.34
CA GLU A 39 -4.84 11.32 0.08
C GLU A 39 -4.57 12.38 1.17
N VAL A 40 -5.57 12.66 1.99
CA VAL A 40 -5.49 13.64 3.09
C VAL A 40 -5.20 12.97 4.42
N SER A 41 -4.55 13.70 5.32
CA SER A 41 -4.15 13.20 6.64
C SER A 41 -4.73 14.07 7.75
N GLY A 42 -4.95 13.45 8.90
CA GLY A 42 -5.39 14.13 10.13
C GLY A 42 -6.84 13.83 10.51
N PRO A 43 -7.21 14.12 11.76
CA PRO A 43 -8.50 13.73 12.34
C PRO A 43 -9.70 14.43 11.69
N ASN A 44 -9.52 15.62 11.13
CA ASN A 44 -10.57 16.39 10.47
C ASN A 44 -11.08 15.73 9.16
N PHE A 45 -10.36 14.77 8.62
CA PHE A 45 -10.71 14.02 7.40
C PHE A 45 -11.24 12.63 7.71
N GLY A 46 -11.48 12.31 8.98
CA GLY A 46 -12.10 11.07 9.40
C GLY A 46 -13.54 10.95 8.92
N SER A 47 -13.97 9.74 8.57
CA SER A 47 -15.34 9.44 8.22
C SER A 47 -15.82 8.21 8.99
N LYS A 48 -17.06 8.23 9.49
CA LYS A 48 -17.68 7.07 10.13
C LYS A 48 -17.80 5.86 9.19
N ASP A 49 -17.86 6.11 7.89
CA ASP A 49 -18.02 5.07 6.86
C ASP A 49 -16.69 4.64 6.21
N LEU A 50 -15.55 5.11 6.74
CA LEU A 50 -14.22 4.89 6.18
C LEU A 50 -13.94 3.41 5.89
N PHE A 51 -14.37 2.51 6.77
CA PHE A 51 -14.12 1.07 6.69
C PHE A 51 -15.26 0.28 6.04
N ASN A 52 -16.37 0.94 5.74
CA ASN A 52 -17.56 0.27 5.22
C ASN A 52 -17.28 -0.37 3.86
N ASN A 53 -17.57 -1.67 3.74
CA ASN A 53 -17.28 -2.51 2.57
C ASN A 53 -15.79 -2.59 2.15
N LYS A 54 -14.86 -2.08 2.96
CA LYS A 54 -13.40 -2.18 2.71
C LYS A 54 -12.85 -3.49 3.25
N TRP A 55 -11.80 -3.98 2.62
CA TRP A 55 -11.06 -5.12 3.15
C TRP A 55 -10.25 -4.74 4.39
N CYS A 56 -10.22 -5.63 5.37
CA CYS A 56 -9.26 -5.60 6.46
C CYS A 56 -8.55 -6.95 6.53
N ILE A 57 -7.23 -6.92 6.36
CA ILE A 57 -6.40 -8.12 6.42
C ILE A 57 -5.96 -8.32 7.87
N LEU A 58 -6.22 -9.48 8.45
CA LEU A 58 -5.65 -9.88 9.73
C LEU A 58 -4.56 -10.91 9.52
N ILE A 59 -3.43 -10.71 10.19
CA ILE A 59 -2.37 -11.71 10.14
C ILE A 59 -2.70 -12.85 11.08
N ASN A 60 -2.67 -14.08 10.55
CA ASN A 60 -3.05 -15.31 11.25
C ASN A 60 -2.01 -15.78 12.29
N LYS A 61 -1.46 -14.83 13.08
CA LYS A 61 -0.51 -15.08 14.16
C LYS A 61 -1.05 -14.52 15.48
N GLY A 62 -1.08 -15.37 16.50
CA GLY A 62 -1.60 -15.04 17.83
C GLY A 62 -2.59 -16.06 18.36
N LYS A 63 -3.16 -15.79 19.53
CA LYS A 63 -4.21 -16.65 20.10
C LYS A 63 -5.50 -16.52 19.28
N LYS A 64 -6.13 -17.66 18.93
CA LYS A 64 -7.35 -17.70 18.13
C LYS A 64 -8.48 -16.85 18.72
N SER A 65 -8.64 -16.83 20.04
CA SER A 65 -9.62 -15.97 20.72
C SER A 65 -9.39 -14.48 20.44
N LYS A 66 -8.13 -14.02 20.53
CA LYS A 66 -7.75 -12.63 20.28
C LYS A 66 -7.95 -12.24 18.81
N ILE A 67 -7.59 -13.15 17.88
CA ILE A 67 -7.86 -12.96 16.45
C ILE A 67 -9.38 -12.78 16.22
N ASN A 68 -10.21 -13.61 16.85
CA ASN A 68 -11.67 -13.51 16.73
C ASN A 68 -12.21 -12.19 17.30
N THR A 69 -11.66 -11.70 18.39
CA THR A 69 -12.02 -10.39 18.96
C THR A 69 -11.74 -9.27 17.96
N VAL A 70 -10.54 -9.23 17.38
CA VAL A 70 -10.16 -8.21 16.39
C VAL A 70 -10.98 -8.37 15.10
N LYS A 71 -11.25 -9.61 14.68
CA LYS A 71 -12.12 -9.89 13.53
C LYS A 71 -13.52 -9.33 13.74
N LYS A 72 -14.12 -9.54 14.92
CA LYS A 72 -15.44 -8.99 15.29
C LYS A 72 -15.42 -7.46 15.29
N PHE A 73 -14.37 -6.86 15.87
CA PHE A 73 -14.19 -5.41 15.88
C PHE A 73 -14.22 -4.81 14.47
N TRP A 74 -13.41 -5.31 13.53
CA TRP A 74 -13.36 -4.80 12.17
C TRP A 74 -14.66 -5.05 11.40
N LYS A 75 -15.33 -6.19 11.63
CA LYS A 75 -16.64 -6.46 11.03
C LYS A 75 -17.71 -5.48 11.53
N ASN A 76 -17.69 -5.12 12.82
CA ASN A 76 -18.62 -4.14 13.36
C ASN A 76 -18.40 -2.72 12.81
N LEU A 77 -17.18 -2.43 12.33
CA LEU A 77 -16.88 -1.21 11.57
C LEU A 77 -17.22 -1.31 10.07
N GLY A 78 -17.90 -2.37 9.65
CA GLY A 78 -18.34 -2.58 8.26
C GLY A 78 -17.29 -3.22 7.35
N SER A 79 -16.12 -3.64 7.85
CA SER A 79 -15.06 -4.22 7.02
C SER A 79 -15.33 -5.66 6.64
N LYS A 80 -14.89 -6.03 5.43
CA LYS A 80 -14.73 -7.42 4.98
C LYS A 80 -13.39 -7.95 5.50
N VAL A 81 -13.44 -8.94 6.41
CA VAL A 81 -12.21 -9.40 7.08
C VAL A 81 -11.73 -10.73 6.51
N ILE A 82 -10.45 -10.77 6.14
CA ILE A 82 -9.76 -11.99 5.67
C ILE A 82 -8.50 -12.23 6.52
N LEU A 83 -8.14 -13.51 6.68
CA LEU A 83 -6.89 -13.93 7.34
C LEU A 83 -5.83 -14.24 6.28
N MET A 84 -4.60 -13.80 6.55
CA MET A 84 -3.48 -14.00 5.64
C MET A 84 -2.18 -14.16 6.46
N ASN A 85 -1.17 -14.81 5.92
CA ASN A 85 0.15 -14.76 6.54
C ASN A 85 0.92 -13.49 6.11
N ALA A 86 1.85 -13.03 6.97
CA ALA A 86 2.54 -11.77 6.73
C ALA A 86 3.41 -11.74 5.46
N LYS A 87 3.99 -12.89 5.07
CA LYS A 87 4.82 -12.98 3.86
C LYS A 87 3.97 -12.83 2.61
N GLU A 88 2.84 -13.50 2.57
CA GLU A 88 1.86 -13.40 1.50
C GLU A 88 1.29 -11.98 1.39
N HIS A 89 0.88 -11.39 2.53
CA HIS A 89 0.42 -10.02 2.64
C HIS A 89 1.40 -9.06 1.97
N ASP A 90 2.65 -9.02 2.42
CA ASP A 90 3.63 -8.06 1.93
C ASP A 90 3.97 -8.28 0.44
N LYS A 91 3.92 -9.53 -0.04
CA LYS A 91 4.09 -9.85 -1.45
C LYS A 91 2.94 -9.32 -2.32
N ILE A 92 1.69 -9.52 -1.88
CA ILE A 92 0.50 -9.03 -2.58
C ILE A 92 0.51 -7.51 -2.63
N PHE A 93 0.70 -6.86 -1.48
CA PHE A 93 0.65 -5.40 -1.42
C PHE A 93 1.83 -4.71 -2.11
N ALA A 94 2.97 -5.38 -2.29
CA ALA A 94 4.04 -4.88 -3.15
C ALA A 94 3.56 -4.63 -4.59
N ILE A 95 2.69 -5.49 -5.12
CA ILE A 95 2.18 -5.39 -6.49
C ILE A 95 0.91 -4.53 -6.56
N THR A 96 -0.02 -4.72 -5.62
CA THR A 96 -1.36 -4.14 -5.74
C THR A 96 -1.48 -2.73 -5.18
N SER A 97 -0.49 -2.30 -4.38
CA SER A 97 -0.49 -1.00 -3.72
C SER A 97 0.84 -0.27 -3.87
N HIS A 98 1.95 -0.89 -3.43
CA HIS A 98 3.22 -0.17 -3.33
C HIS A 98 3.81 0.17 -4.69
N LEU A 99 3.83 -0.78 -5.63
CA LEU A 99 4.32 -0.54 -6.98
C LEU A 99 3.52 0.54 -7.73
N PRO A 100 2.17 0.54 -7.73
CA PRO A 100 1.37 1.63 -8.30
C PRO A 100 1.75 3.02 -7.78
N HIS A 101 1.96 3.18 -6.46
CA HIS A 101 2.37 4.47 -5.91
C HIS A 101 3.78 4.86 -6.35
N LEU A 102 4.72 3.91 -6.37
CA LEU A 102 6.07 4.17 -6.89
C LEU A 102 6.04 4.61 -8.36
N ILE A 103 5.20 3.96 -9.18
CA ILE A 103 5.02 4.33 -10.59
C ILE A 103 4.43 5.74 -10.69
N ALA A 104 3.43 6.06 -9.88
CA ALA A 104 2.83 7.39 -9.87
C ALA A 104 3.85 8.49 -9.57
N TYR A 105 4.66 8.31 -8.51
CA TYR A 105 5.75 9.24 -8.20
C TYR A 105 6.74 9.40 -9.35
N ASN A 106 7.17 8.28 -9.95
CA ASN A 106 8.14 8.32 -11.05
C ASN A 106 7.56 8.93 -12.33
N LEU A 107 6.29 8.67 -12.64
CA LEU A 107 5.63 9.24 -13.81
C LEU A 107 5.51 10.76 -13.68
N ILE A 108 5.07 11.26 -12.53
CA ILE A 108 4.97 12.69 -12.27
C ILE A 108 6.35 13.35 -12.29
N LYS A 109 7.36 12.73 -11.64
CA LYS A 109 8.74 13.18 -11.69
C LYS A 109 9.26 13.28 -13.13
N THR A 110 9.02 12.27 -13.95
CA THR A 110 9.42 12.26 -15.37
C THR A 110 8.77 13.41 -16.14
N ALA A 111 7.47 13.66 -15.93
CA ALA A 111 6.77 14.77 -16.58
C ALA A 111 7.33 16.13 -16.14
N GLN A 112 7.63 16.30 -14.86
CA GLN A 112 8.27 17.51 -14.32
C GLN A 112 9.66 17.74 -14.89
N ASP A 113 10.47 16.70 -15.00
CA ASP A 113 11.82 16.80 -15.54
C ASP A 113 11.79 17.18 -17.03
N TYR A 114 10.87 16.56 -17.79
CA TYR A 114 10.64 16.94 -19.19
C TYR A 114 10.21 18.40 -19.32
N GLN A 115 9.28 18.87 -18.46
CA GLN A 115 8.84 20.27 -18.44
C GLN A 115 10.00 21.25 -18.20
N LYS A 116 10.95 20.89 -17.31
CA LYS A 116 12.13 21.71 -17.02
C LYS A 116 13.06 21.81 -18.24
N VAL A 117 13.30 20.72 -18.94
CA VAL A 117 14.14 20.67 -20.13
C VAL A 117 13.53 21.51 -21.25
N GLU A 118 12.25 21.34 -21.53
CA GLU A 118 11.53 22.04 -22.59
C GLU A 118 11.24 23.51 -22.25
N LYS A 119 11.45 23.94 -20.99
CA LYS A 119 11.09 25.28 -20.48
C LYS A 119 9.62 25.69 -20.81
N LYS A 120 8.72 24.71 -20.87
CA LYS A 120 7.29 24.90 -21.20
C LYS A 120 6.42 24.21 -20.16
N ASN A 121 5.31 24.84 -19.79
CA ASN A 121 4.34 24.22 -18.89
C ASN A 121 3.51 23.17 -19.65
N ILE A 122 4.08 21.98 -19.83
CA ILE A 122 3.44 20.87 -20.57
C ILE A 122 2.38 20.14 -19.73
N ILE A 123 2.50 20.15 -18.41
CA ILE A 123 1.59 19.45 -17.50
C ILE A 123 0.16 20.02 -17.61
N LYS A 124 0.00 21.30 -17.97
CA LYS A 124 -1.32 21.91 -18.19
C LYS A 124 -2.14 21.24 -19.31
N PHE A 125 -1.48 20.55 -20.23
CA PHE A 125 -2.15 19.81 -21.31
C PHE A 125 -2.52 18.37 -20.92
N SER A 126 -2.31 17.98 -19.65
CA SER A 126 -2.60 16.63 -19.21
C SER A 126 -4.10 16.31 -19.25
N ALA A 127 -4.43 15.15 -19.77
CA ALA A 127 -5.77 14.55 -19.70
C ALA A 127 -5.94 13.71 -18.43
N GLY A 128 -7.07 13.02 -18.31
CA GLY A 128 -7.45 12.24 -17.12
C GLY A 128 -6.37 11.29 -16.59
N GLY A 129 -5.67 10.59 -17.49
CA GLY A 129 -4.65 9.61 -17.09
C GLY A 129 -3.55 10.20 -16.19
N LEU A 130 -2.92 11.32 -16.61
CA LEU A 130 -1.88 11.94 -15.80
C LEU A 130 -2.44 12.55 -14.50
N ARG A 131 -3.68 13.06 -14.54
CA ARG A 131 -4.36 13.59 -13.34
C ARG A 131 -4.59 12.53 -12.27
N ASP A 132 -5.01 11.32 -12.65
CA ASP A 132 -5.19 10.21 -11.70
C ASP A 132 -3.87 9.81 -11.05
N PHE A 133 -2.79 9.74 -11.83
CA PHE A 133 -1.46 9.50 -11.27
C PHE A 133 -0.98 10.66 -10.39
N SER A 134 -1.28 11.92 -10.72
CA SER A 134 -0.89 13.06 -9.90
C SER A 134 -1.60 13.05 -8.55
N ARG A 135 -2.87 12.63 -8.49
CA ARG A 135 -3.62 12.45 -7.24
C ARG A 135 -2.96 11.38 -6.36
N THR A 136 -2.59 10.25 -6.93
CA THR A 136 -1.87 9.18 -6.20
C THR A 136 -0.50 9.66 -5.73
N ALA A 137 0.23 10.41 -6.55
CA ALA A 137 1.56 10.96 -6.22
C ALA A 137 1.51 12.13 -5.21
N ALA A 138 0.34 12.69 -4.91
CA ALA A 138 0.16 13.70 -3.87
C ALA A 138 0.16 13.12 -2.44
N SER A 139 0.20 11.78 -2.31
CA SER A 139 0.28 11.10 -1.01
C SER A 139 1.58 11.45 -0.28
N ASN A 140 1.57 11.31 1.06
CA ASN A 140 2.72 11.65 1.90
C ASN A 140 3.97 10.85 1.53
N GLU A 141 5.01 11.51 1.04
CA GLU A 141 6.25 10.91 0.54
C GLU A 141 7.06 10.18 1.62
N ILE A 142 7.06 10.70 2.85
CA ILE A 142 7.78 10.09 3.97
C ILE A 142 7.14 8.75 4.33
N MET A 143 5.82 8.72 4.45
CA MET A 143 5.08 7.48 4.72
C MET A 143 5.35 6.43 3.63
N TRP A 144 5.31 6.81 2.37
CA TRP A 144 5.54 5.89 1.26
C TRP A 144 6.99 5.41 1.18
N ARG A 145 7.96 6.29 1.42
CA ARG A 145 9.37 5.92 1.57
C ARG A 145 9.53 4.80 2.59
N ASP A 146 8.93 4.98 3.77
CA ASP A 146 9.05 4.03 4.87
C ASP A 146 8.35 2.70 4.54
N ILE A 147 7.22 2.73 3.83
CA ILE A 147 6.54 1.54 3.31
C ILE A 147 7.44 0.80 2.32
N PHE A 148 8.07 1.50 1.36
CA PHE A 148 8.96 0.88 0.38
C PHE A 148 10.16 0.22 1.04
N PHE A 149 10.79 0.88 2.00
CA PHE A 149 11.93 0.33 2.72
C PHE A 149 11.55 -0.83 3.63
N SER A 150 10.39 -0.75 4.27
CA SER A 150 9.88 -1.83 5.11
C SER A 150 9.54 -3.10 4.31
N ASN A 151 9.18 -2.97 3.03
CA ASN A 151 8.89 -4.09 2.11
C ASN A 151 9.94 -4.25 1.01
N LYS A 152 11.20 -3.89 1.28
CA LYS A 152 12.29 -3.72 0.32
C LYS A 152 12.42 -4.87 -0.67
N ASP A 153 12.52 -6.12 -0.19
CA ASP A 153 12.80 -7.27 -1.06
C ASP A 153 11.68 -7.49 -2.08
N ASN A 154 10.42 -7.41 -1.64
CA ASN A 154 9.27 -7.55 -2.52
C ASN A 154 9.16 -6.36 -3.49
N MET A 155 9.53 -5.15 -3.05
CA MET A 155 9.55 -3.97 -3.90
C MET A 155 10.57 -4.10 -5.02
N ILE A 156 11.81 -4.49 -4.70
CA ILE A 156 12.87 -4.71 -5.71
C ILE A 156 12.43 -5.75 -6.73
N ASN A 157 11.87 -6.87 -6.27
CA ASN A 157 11.37 -7.92 -7.16
C ASN A 157 10.25 -7.41 -8.09
N SER A 158 9.33 -6.61 -7.55
CA SER A 158 8.21 -6.04 -8.31
C SER A 158 8.70 -5.03 -9.35
N ILE A 159 9.64 -4.17 -8.97
CA ILE A 159 10.29 -3.19 -9.86
C ILE A 159 11.01 -3.91 -11.01
N ASN A 160 11.81 -4.92 -10.71
CA ASN A 160 12.53 -5.67 -11.73
C ASN A 160 11.59 -6.32 -12.75
N LYS A 161 10.49 -6.90 -12.28
CA LYS A 161 9.46 -7.47 -13.15
C LYS A 161 8.78 -6.40 -14.01
N PHE A 162 8.47 -5.26 -13.44
CA PHE A 162 7.87 -4.14 -14.15
C PHE A 162 8.81 -3.58 -15.23
N ILE A 163 10.10 -3.38 -14.91
CA ILE A 163 11.12 -2.95 -15.87
C ILE A 163 11.26 -3.96 -17.02
N LYS A 164 11.26 -5.26 -16.70
CA LYS A 164 11.29 -6.31 -17.73
C LYS A 164 10.11 -6.17 -18.70
N ASN A 165 8.91 -6.00 -18.18
CA ASN A 165 7.71 -5.84 -19.00
C ASN A 165 7.75 -4.55 -19.84
N LEU A 166 8.19 -3.43 -19.27
CA LEU A 166 8.37 -2.17 -20.01
C LEU A 166 9.39 -2.33 -21.15
N ASN A 167 10.49 -3.03 -20.91
CA ASN A 167 11.50 -3.28 -21.94
C ASN A 167 10.97 -4.15 -23.09
N LEU A 168 10.08 -5.10 -22.81
CA LEU A 168 9.39 -5.88 -23.85
C LEU A 168 8.48 -4.99 -24.71
N ILE A 169 7.65 -4.17 -24.06
CA ILE A 169 6.78 -3.20 -24.75
C ILE A 169 7.63 -2.23 -25.59
N LYS A 170 8.70 -1.67 -25.03
CA LYS A 170 9.62 -0.78 -25.75
C LYS A 170 10.22 -1.45 -27.01
N LYS A 171 10.57 -2.74 -26.93
CA LYS A 171 11.06 -3.49 -28.11
C LYS A 171 9.97 -3.63 -29.17
N LYS A 172 8.73 -3.93 -28.78
CA LYS A 172 7.59 -4.03 -29.71
C LYS A 172 7.31 -2.69 -30.40
N ILE A 173 7.28 -1.60 -29.65
CA ILE A 173 7.09 -0.25 -30.21
C ILE A 173 8.20 0.06 -31.23
N LYS A 174 9.48 -0.20 -30.90
CA LYS A 174 10.61 0.03 -31.81
C LYS A 174 10.53 -0.80 -33.12
N ALA A 175 9.96 -1.98 -33.03
CA ALA A 175 9.81 -2.88 -34.17
C ALA A 175 8.53 -2.67 -34.96
N ASN A 176 7.69 -1.68 -34.61
CA ASN A 176 6.34 -1.47 -35.16
C ASN A 176 5.49 -2.76 -35.17
N LYS A 177 5.67 -3.61 -34.13
CA LYS A 177 4.90 -4.85 -34.01
C LYS A 177 3.69 -4.60 -33.14
N ASP A 178 2.51 -4.73 -33.74
CA ASP A 178 1.20 -4.48 -33.14
C ASP A 178 0.48 -5.76 -32.70
N LYS A 179 1.09 -6.92 -32.96
CA LYS A 179 0.52 -8.22 -32.53
C LYS A 179 1.26 -8.80 -31.33
N GLU A 180 0.48 -9.03 -30.28
CA GLU A 180 0.60 -10.08 -29.39
C GLU A 180 -0.27 -10.70 -28.78
#